data_1e6e2693b0abd829bbaf766158b49c63
#
_entry.id   1e6e2693b0abd829bbaf766158b49c63
#
_cell.length_a   1.000
_cell.length_b   1.000
_cell.length_c   1.000
_cell.angle_alpha   90.00
_cell.angle_beta   90.00
_cell.angle_gamma   90.00
#
_symmetry.space_group_name_H-M   'P 1'
#
loop_
_entity.id
_entity.type
_entity.pdbx_description
1 polymer ?
#
loop_
_entity_poly.entity_id
_entity_poly.type
_entity_poly.pdbx_seq_one_letter_code
_entity_poly.pdbx_strand_id
1 'polypeptide(L)'
;TDDDGHTTYLRYSKLSPQLRFRFRNADPLSHLNRFVQLKTHFINTQSLQFTWDSVLMKNLYAVHSKNATFFQLRFVTDNSRALYPYRYTLQVEFSKDFGKITYSGNYFFNYAKGGGLDLRWFGGKFFYLGDNTTQKRFDTDPYHLNLSTPKGDEDYTYDNYFAGRNAYNGFFSQQVMMRDGGFKVRTDLLSNKVGKTDDWLAALNLTSSIHPAAPVKLFLDLGTYDEGWQEESGQPKLLYDAGLQLSLFKEIVNVYVPLVYSKVYRNYYKSTPGNKFLQRISFSIDIQKINFKKINPLLPF
;
A
#
# COMPACT_ATOMS: atom_id res chain seq x y z
N THR A 1 10.16 11.31 21.00
CA THR A 1 10.79 11.69 22.29
C THR A 1 10.79 13.19 22.37
N ASP A 2 10.38 13.72 23.51
CA ASP A 2 10.52 15.14 23.83
C ASP A 2 11.98 15.49 24.16
N ASP A 3 12.25 16.79 24.37
CA ASP A 3 13.60 17.27 24.70
C ASP A 3 14.10 16.71 26.06
N ASP A 4 13.21 16.19 26.89
CA ASP A 4 13.50 15.55 28.19
C ASP A 4 13.67 14.01 28.06
N GLY A 5 13.64 13.46 26.83
CA GLY A 5 13.85 12.03 26.55
C GLY A 5 12.63 11.13 26.80
N HIS A 6 11.45 11.70 27.08
CA HIS A 6 10.24 10.92 27.26
C HIS A 6 9.67 10.46 25.90
N THR A 7 9.31 9.19 25.80
CA THR A 7 8.71 8.61 24.61
C THR A 7 7.18 8.62 24.75
N THR A 8 6.49 9.39 23.92
CA THR A 8 5.03 9.40 23.87
C THR A 8 4.54 8.41 22.83
N TYR A 9 3.72 7.45 23.25
CA TYR A 9 3.08 6.50 22.37
C TYR A 9 1.71 7.01 21.93
N LEU A 10 1.56 7.25 20.63
CA LEU A 10 0.25 7.57 20.05
C LEU A 10 -0.57 6.31 19.90
N ARG A 11 -1.82 6.37 20.34
CA ARG A 11 -2.75 5.23 20.33
C ARG A 11 -3.85 5.47 19.31
N TYR A 12 -4.38 4.38 18.81
CA TYR A 12 -5.64 4.41 18.05
C TYR A 12 -6.57 3.32 18.54
N SER A 13 -7.87 3.56 18.38
CA SER A 13 -8.89 2.53 18.52
C SER A 13 -9.75 2.51 17.27
N LYS A 14 -10.19 1.31 16.89
CA LYS A 14 -10.93 1.08 15.65
C LYS A 14 -12.04 0.09 15.86
N LEU A 15 -13.24 0.46 15.40
CA LEU A 15 -14.38 -0.45 15.25
C LEU A 15 -14.79 -0.46 13.77
N SER A 16 -14.92 -1.68 13.19
CA SER A 16 -15.20 -1.80 11.75
C SER A 16 -16.24 -2.86 11.47
N PRO A 17 -17.54 -2.58 11.74
CA PRO A 17 -18.63 -3.47 11.35
C PRO A 17 -18.67 -3.62 9.83
N GLN A 18 -18.97 -4.84 9.37
CA GLN A 18 -19.07 -5.12 7.94
C GLN A 18 -20.22 -6.08 7.63
N LEU A 19 -20.86 -5.84 6.50
CA LEU A 19 -21.86 -6.73 5.90
C LEU A 19 -21.35 -7.18 4.53
N ARG A 20 -21.51 -8.48 4.22
CA ARG A 20 -21.10 -9.03 2.92
C ARG A 20 -22.27 -9.80 2.31
N PHE A 21 -22.65 -9.37 1.10
CA PHE A 21 -23.67 -9.99 0.27
C PHE A 21 -22.99 -10.73 -0.88
N ARG A 22 -23.09 -12.06 -0.88
CA ARG A 22 -22.53 -12.90 -1.94
C ARG A 22 -23.60 -13.19 -2.99
N PHE A 23 -23.28 -12.97 -4.24
CA PHE A 23 -24.15 -13.35 -5.36
C PHE A 23 -24.06 -14.85 -5.59
N ARG A 24 -25.19 -15.50 -5.69
CA ARG A 24 -25.29 -16.92 -6.01
C ARG A 24 -24.97 -17.14 -7.47
N ASN A 25 -24.15 -18.13 -7.79
CA ASN A 25 -23.94 -18.57 -9.16
C ASN A 25 -25.04 -19.56 -9.59
N ALA A 26 -25.42 -19.54 -10.86
CA ALA A 26 -26.34 -20.52 -11.42
C ALA A 26 -25.70 -21.93 -11.43
N ASP A 27 -24.40 -22.01 -11.74
CA ASP A 27 -23.62 -23.24 -11.70
C ASP A 27 -22.94 -23.39 -10.33
N PRO A 28 -23.27 -24.44 -9.55
CA PRO A 28 -22.63 -24.72 -8.25
C PRO A 28 -21.14 -25.01 -8.33
N LEU A 29 -20.64 -25.51 -9.47
CA LEU A 29 -19.24 -25.82 -9.71
C LEU A 29 -18.43 -24.63 -10.21
N SER A 30 -19.06 -23.47 -10.40
CA SER A 30 -18.41 -22.27 -10.84
C SER A 30 -17.36 -21.77 -9.85
N HIS A 31 -16.15 -21.56 -10.34
CA HIS A 31 -15.06 -20.90 -9.57
C HIS A 31 -15.23 -19.39 -9.43
N LEU A 32 -16.32 -18.82 -9.97
CA LEU A 32 -16.63 -17.40 -9.90
C LEU A 32 -17.25 -17.05 -8.55
N ASN A 33 -16.63 -16.14 -7.83
CA ASN A 33 -17.13 -15.60 -6.57
C ASN A 33 -17.35 -14.08 -6.71
N ARG A 34 -18.58 -13.64 -6.55
CA ARG A 34 -18.94 -12.21 -6.61
C ARG A 34 -19.61 -11.79 -5.33
N PHE A 35 -19.21 -10.68 -4.78
CA PHE A 35 -19.84 -10.14 -3.58
C PHE A 35 -19.76 -8.62 -3.52
N VAL A 36 -20.70 -8.03 -2.81
CA VAL A 36 -20.67 -6.65 -2.33
C VAL A 36 -20.41 -6.66 -0.84
N GLN A 37 -19.54 -5.80 -0.40
CA GLN A 37 -19.21 -5.61 1.01
C GLN A 37 -19.41 -4.15 1.39
N LEU A 38 -20.23 -3.93 2.40
CA LEU A 38 -20.36 -2.66 3.09
C LEU A 38 -19.53 -2.71 4.37
N LYS A 39 -18.72 -1.72 4.60
CA LYS A 39 -17.88 -1.63 5.79
C LYS A 39 -17.88 -0.19 6.29
N THR A 40 -18.02 0.00 7.58
CA THR A 40 -17.88 1.31 8.21
C THR A 40 -16.72 1.26 9.18
N HIS A 41 -15.86 2.25 9.11
CA HIS A 41 -14.74 2.40 10.04
C HIS A 41 -15.03 3.57 10.98
N PHE A 42 -15.07 3.28 12.28
CA PHE A 42 -15.06 4.27 13.35
C PHE A 42 -13.65 4.24 13.96
N ILE A 43 -12.92 5.33 13.79
CA ILE A 43 -11.50 5.39 14.16
C ILE A 43 -11.31 6.59 15.08
N ASN A 44 -10.71 6.34 16.24
CA ASN A 44 -10.19 7.37 17.12
C ASN A 44 -8.67 7.28 17.09
N THR A 45 -8.00 8.35 16.71
CA THR A 45 -6.54 8.44 16.66
C THR A 45 -6.04 9.54 17.55
N GLN A 46 -4.86 9.34 18.13
CA GLN A 46 -4.13 10.37 18.84
C GLN A 46 -3.08 10.98 17.91
N SER A 47 -2.93 12.29 17.99
CA SER A 47 -1.89 13.06 17.30
C SER A 47 -1.19 13.97 18.28
N LEU A 48 0.08 14.28 18.03
CA LEU A 48 0.80 15.30 18.75
C LEU A 48 0.54 16.64 18.11
N GLN A 49 0.10 17.61 18.89
CA GLN A 49 0.10 19.01 18.51
C GLN A 49 1.26 19.72 19.21
N PHE A 50 1.94 20.55 18.43
CA PHE A 50 3.04 21.36 18.90
C PHE A 50 2.55 22.80 19.02
N THR A 51 2.69 23.40 20.19
CA THR A 51 2.41 24.81 20.42
C THR A 51 3.69 25.45 20.92
N TRP A 52 4.15 26.47 20.19
CA TRP A 52 5.31 27.24 20.65
C TRP A 52 4.89 28.14 21.84
N ASP A 53 5.53 27.94 22.99
CA ASP A 53 5.40 28.81 24.14
C ASP A 53 6.51 29.87 24.10
N SER A 54 6.14 31.12 23.86
CA SER A 54 7.07 32.24 23.77
C SER A 54 7.67 32.63 25.10
N VAL A 55 7.03 32.27 26.22
CA VAL A 55 7.51 32.58 27.57
C VAL A 55 8.58 31.57 28.00
N LEU A 56 8.31 30.30 27.74
CA LEU A 56 9.23 29.19 28.06
C LEU A 56 10.27 28.96 26.96
N MET A 57 10.17 29.63 25.81
CA MET A 57 11.01 29.45 24.61
C MET A 57 11.16 27.97 24.20
N LYS A 58 10.11 27.20 24.37
CA LYS A 58 10.11 25.77 24.00
C LYS A 58 8.79 25.33 23.38
N ASN A 59 8.84 24.22 22.63
CA ASN A 59 7.63 23.59 22.11
C ASN A 59 6.94 22.82 23.24
N LEU A 60 5.67 23.12 23.47
CA LEU A 60 4.78 22.33 24.31
C LEU A 60 4.09 21.29 23.45
N TYR A 61 4.04 20.06 23.95
CA TYR A 61 3.46 18.91 23.28
C TYR A 61 2.14 18.55 23.97
N ALA A 62 1.06 18.54 23.18
CA ALA A 62 -0.24 18.08 23.66
C ALA A 62 -0.71 16.89 22.81
N VAL A 63 -1.27 15.88 23.47
CA VAL A 63 -1.90 14.74 22.76
C VAL A 63 -3.36 15.10 22.51
N HIS A 64 -3.75 15.18 21.25
CA HIS A 64 -5.13 15.40 20.83
C HIS A 64 -5.72 14.14 20.25
N SER A 65 -7.00 13.86 20.56
CA SER A 65 -7.75 12.76 19.96
C SER A 65 -8.64 13.28 18.84
N LYS A 66 -8.56 12.65 17.68
CA LYS A 66 -9.37 12.94 16.49
C LYS A 66 -10.23 11.72 16.16
N ASN A 67 -11.53 11.93 15.99
CA ASN A 67 -12.46 10.90 15.50
C ASN A 67 -12.63 11.05 13.99
N ALA A 68 -12.61 9.92 13.29
CA ALA A 68 -12.88 9.84 11.86
C ALA A 68 -13.84 8.68 11.57
N THR A 69 -14.74 8.89 10.61
CA THR A 69 -15.67 7.87 10.13
C THR A 69 -15.54 7.74 8.64
N PHE A 70 -15.36 6.50 8.15
CA PHE A 70 -15.27 6.18 6.74
C PHE A 70 -16.29 5.10 6.39
N PHE A 71 -17.08 5.35 5.35
CA PHE A 71 -18.01 4.39 4.76
C PHE A 71 -17.37 3.80 3.51
N GLN A 72 -17.30 2.49 3.42
CA GLN A 72 -16.66 1.79 2.31
C GLN A 72 -17.64 0.80 1.67
N LEU A 73 -17.84 0.94 0.37
CA LEU A 73 -18.54 0.00 -0.48
C LEU A 73 -17.52 -0.67 -1.39
N ARG A 74 -17.44 -2.00 -1.34
CA ARG A 74 -16.51 -2.78 -2.16
C ARG A 74 -17.29 -3.82 -2.96
N PHE A 75 -17.11 -3.80 -4.27
CA PHE A 75 -17.55 -4.84 -5.18
C PHE A 75 -16.35 -5.67 -5.61
N VAL A 76 -16.44 -7.00 -5.45
CA VAL A 76 -15.36 -7.94 -5.80
C VAL A 76 -15.90 -8.99 -6.73
N THR A 77 -15.15 -9.22 -7.81
CA THR A 77 -15.30 -10.38 -8.70
C THR A 77 -13.99 -11.15 -8.67
N ASP A 78 -14.04 -12.41 -8.30
CA ASP A 78 -12.90 -13.30 -8.18
C ASP A 78 -13.21 -14.61 -8.90
N ASN A 79 -12.38 -14.99 -9.86
CA ASN A 79 -12.48 -16.25 -10.57
C ASN A 79 -11.18 -17.05 -10.38
N SER A 80 -11.22 -18.02 -9.48
CA SER A 80 -10.09 -18.89 -9.11
C SER A 80 -9.93 -20.12 -10.02
N ARG A 81 -10.33 -20.02 -11.28
CA ARG A 81 -10.16 -21.10 -12.26
C ARG A 81 -8.67 -21.45 -12.44
N ALA A 82 -8.40 -22.69 -12.86
CA ALA A 82 -7.03 -23.19 -12.98
C ALA A 82 -6.20 -22.46 -14.07
N LEU A 83 -6.85 -22.07 -15.17
CA LEU A 83 -6.21 -21.31 -16.24
C LEU A 83 -6.77 -19.89 -16.27
N TYR A 84 -5.85 -18.92 -16.36
CA TYR A 84 -6.17 -17.50 -16.46
C TYR A 84 -7.08 -17.00 -15.30
N PRO A 85 -6.73 -17.26 -14.03
CA PRO A 85 -7.48 -16.69 -12.90
C PRO A 85 -7.43 -15.18 -12.94
N TYR A 86 -8.50 -14.54 -12.44
CA TYR A 86 -8.57 -13.09 -12.37
C TYR A 86 -9.36 -12.62 -11.15
N ARG A 87 -9.03 -11.41 -10.70
CA ARG A 87 -9.76 -10.73 -9.63
C ARG A 87 -9.87 -9.25 -9.94
N TYR A 88 -11.07 -8.69 -9.77
CA TYR A 88 -11.33 -7.26 -9.88
C TYR A 88 -11.96 -6.76 -8.60
N THR A 89 -11.56 -5.58 -8.18
CA THR A 89 -12.12 -4.90 -7.01
C THR A 89 -12.39 -3.46 -7.36
N LEU A 90 -13.64 -3.06 -7.29
CA LEU A 90 -14.07 -1.66 -7.31
C LEU A 90 -14.42 -1.29 -5.87
N GLN A 91 -13.84 -0.22 -5.37
CA GLN A 91 -14.11 0.28 -4.02
C GLN A 91 -14.44 1.75 -4.08
N VAL A 92 -15.51 2.13 -3.41
CA VAL A 92 -15.90 3.51 -3.18
C VAL A 92 -15.87 3.76 -1.69
N GLU A 93 -15.29 4.87 -1.29
CA GLU A 93 -15.14 5.24 0.10
C GLU A 93 -15.60 6.69 0.28
N PHE A 94 -16.32 6.94 1.35
CA PHE A 94 -16.82 8.27 1.71
C PHE A 94 -16.43 8.62 3.13
N SER A 95 -16.03 9.86 3.33
CA SER A 95 -15.82 10.49 4.62
C SER A 95 -16.54 11.83 4.65
N LYS A 96 -16.44 12.53 5.76
CA LYS A 96 -16.97 13.90 5.90
C LYS A 96 -16.39 14.85 4.85
N ASP A 97 -15.10 14.68 4.52
CA ASP A 97 -14.33 15.66 3.75
C ASP A 97 -14.07 15.23 2.31
N PHE A 98 -14.20 13.93 1.99
CA PHE A 98 -13.91 13.40 0.66
C PHE A 98 -14.72 12.16 0.30
N GLY A 99 -14.83 11.92 -1.00
CA GLY A 99 -15.12 10.64 -1.61
C GLY A 99 -13.86 10.10 -2.30
N LYS A 100 -13.66 8.79 -2.30
CA LYS A 100 -12.56 8.13 -3.01
C LYS A 100 -13.10 6.94 -3.79
N ILE A 101 -12.69 6.81 -5.04
CA ILE A 101 -12.94 5.63 -5.85
C ILE A 101 -11.61 4.97 -6.20
N THR A 102 -11.54 3.65 -6.05
CA THR A 102 -10.39 2.86 -6.48
C THR A 102 -10.84 1.64 -7.25
N TYR A 103 -10.08 1.32 -8.28
CA TYR A 103 -10.25 0.11 -9.08
C TYR A 103 -8.93 -0.63 -9.17
N SER A 104 -8.92 -1.90 -8.79
CA SER A 104 -7.75 -2.76 -8.92
C SER A 104 -8.13 -4.07 -9.58
N GLY A 105 -7.22 -4.62 -10.36
CA GLY A 105 -7.40 -5.91 -10.98
C GLY A 105 -6.11 -6.70 -11.02
N ASN A 106 -6.28 -8.01 -10.99
CA ASN A 106 -5.22 -8.98 -11.18
C ASN A 106 -5.67 -9.96 -12.26
N TYR A 107 -4.76 -10.30 -13.15
CA TYR A 107 -4.97 -11.31 -14.18
C TYR A 107 -3.69 -12.14 -14.33
N PHE A 108 -3.81 -13.45 -14.32
CA PHE A 108 -2.67 -14.35 -14.49
C PHE A 108 -2.73 -15.04 -15.85
N PHE A 109 -1.70 -14.83 -16.67
CA PHE A 109 -1.50 -15.52 -17.94
C PHE A 109 -0.63 -16.75 -17.73
N ASN A 110 -1.20 -17.93 -17.93
CA ASN A 110 -0.45 -19.17 -17.86
C ASN A 110 0.42 -19.35 -19.11
N TYR A 111 1.70 -19.71 -18.94
CA TYR A 111 2.56 -20.12 -20.03
C TYR A 111 2.37 -21.61 -20.35
N ALA A 112 2.55 -21.98 -21.62
CA ALA A 112 2.34 -23.35 -22.09
C ALA A 112 3.23 -24.40 -21.37
N LYS A 113 4.43 -24.00 -20.93
CA LYS A 113 5.40 -24.87 -20.24
C LYS A 113 5.35 -24.71 -18.71
N GLY A 114 4.31 -24.07 -18.18
CA GLY A 114 4.16 -23.77 -16.77
C GLY A 114 4.76 -22.41 -16.39
N GLY A 115 4.43 -21.91 -15.19
CA GLY A 115 4.67 -20.54 -14.79
C GLY A 115 3.68 -19.58 -15.46
N GLY A 116 3.97 -18.30 -15.48
CA GLY A 116 3.09 -17.31 -16.10
C GLY A 116 3.51 -15.88 -15.86
N LEU A 117 2.68 -14.98 -16.39
CA LEU A 117 2.72 -13.54 -16.20
C LEU A 117 1.57 -13.11 -15.30
N ASP A 118 1.89 -12.56 -14.15
CA ASP A 118 0.94 -11.87 -13.27
C ASP A 118 0.88 -10.40 -13.70
N LEU A 119 -0.31 -9.95 -14.08
CA LEU A 119 -0.62 -8.59 -14.44
C LEU A 119 -1.52 -8.01 -13.38
N ARG A 120 -1.06 -6.97 -12.70
CA ARG A 120 -1.87 -6.19 -11.76
C ARG A 120 -1.96 -4.75 -12.22
N TRP A 121 -3.13 -4.17 -12.11
CA TRP A 121 -3.34 -2.72 -12.33
C TRP A 121 -4.10 -2.12 -11.17
N PHE A 122 -3.89 -0.83 -11.00
CA PHE A 122 -4.55 0.00 -10.01
C PHE A 122 -4.85 1.36 -10.59
N GLY A 123 -6.01 1.91 -10.24
CA GLY A 123 -6.38 3.30 -10.48
C GLY A 123 -7.17 3.82 -9.29
N GLY A 124 -6.90 5.02 -8.86
CA GLY A 124 -7.62 5.65 -7.76
C GLY A 124 -7.73 7.14 -7.94
N LYS A 125 -8.81 7.74 -7.40
CA LYS A 125 -9.05 9.17 -7.40
C LYS A 125 -9.81 9.61 -6.16
N PHE A 126 -9.41 10.75 -5.61
CA PHE A 126 -10.15 11.48 -4.58
C PHE A 126 -11.07 12.53 -5.19
N PHE A 127 -12.19 12.77 -4.54
CA PHE A 127 -13.16 13.83 -4.82
C PHE A 127 -13.46 14.55 -3.52
N TYR A 128 -13.10 15.80 -3.40
CA TYR A 128 -13.33 16.58 -2.18
C TYR A 128 -14.74 17.13 -2.11
N LEU A 129 -15.37 16.99 -0.93
CA LEU A 129 -16.73 17.43 -0.63
C LEU A 129 -16.71 18.78 0.09
N GLY A 130 -16.15 19.79 -0.51
CA GLY A 130 -15.97 21.13 0.05
C GLY A 130 -14.72 21.79 -0.51
N ASP A 131 -14.32 22.90 0.09
CA ASP A 131 -13.14 23.62 -0.37
C ASP A 131 -11.90 22.74 -0.28
N ASN A 132 -11.17 22.66 -1.38
CA ASN A 132 -9.86 22.06 -1.44
C ASN A 132 -8.86 23.01 -0.78
N THR A 133 -8.98 23.11 0.54
CA THR A 133 -8.18 24.05 1.34
C THR A 133 -6.77 23.53 1.54
N THR A 134 -5.87 24.43 1.95
CA THR A 134 -4.49 24.08 2.33
C THR A 134 -4.39 22.98 3.38
N GLN A 135 -5.44 22.76 4.17
CA GLN A 135 -5.52 21.72 5.17
C GLN A 135 -5.66 20.30 4.57
N LYS A 136 -6.06 20.19 3.31
CA LYS A 136 -6.18 18.91 2.58
C LYS A 136 -4.95 18.59 1.73
N ARG A 137 -3.90 19.39 1.81
CA ARG A 137 -2.63 19.10 1.17
C ARG A 137 -1.96 17.92 1.85
N PHE A 138 -1.39 17.04 1.07
CA PHE A 138 -0.81 15.81 1.57
C PHE A 138 0.40 16.00 2.52
N ASP A 139 0.96 17.19 2.63
CA ASP A 139 1.97 17.53 3.63
C ASP A 139 1.42 17.52 5.07
N THR A 140 0.10 17.70 5.24
CA THR A 140 -0.57 17.80 6.55
C THR A 140 -1.71 16.81 6.71
N ASP A 141 -2.13 16.15 5.63
CA ASP A 141 -3.28 15.26 5.60
C ASP A 141 -2.82 13.82 5.27
N PRO A 142 -3.20 12.81 6.06
CA PRO A 142 -2.88 11.41 5.78
C PRO A 142 -3.65 10.83 4.58
N TYR A 143 -4.61 11.57 4.00
CA TYR A 143 -5.51 11.07 2.96
C TYR A 143 -4.88 11.18 1.58
N HIS A 144 -4.07 10.21 1.20
CA HIS A 144 -3.45 10.15 -0.12
C HIS A 144 -3.32 8.72 -0.65
N LEU A 145 -3.07 8.62 -1.95
CA LEU A 145 -2.69 7.40 -2.65
C LEU A 145 -1.17 7.33 -2.77
N ASN A 146 -0.61 6.12 -2.74
CA ASN A 146 0.82 5.89 -2.81
C ASN A 146 1.18 4.92 -3.93
N LEU A 147 2.26 5.16 -4.65
CA LEU A 147 2.83 4.16 -5.55
C LEU A 147 3.45 2.99 -4.79
N SER A 148 4.04 3.24 -3.63
CA SER A 148 4.52 2.21 -2.70
C SER A 148 3.51 1.96 -1.58
N THR A 149 3.92 1.29 -0.53
CA THR A 149 3.08 0.97 0.63
C THR A 149 2.86 2.20 1.52
N PRO A 150 1.62 2.58 1.83
CA PRO A 150 1.36 3.58 2.85
C PRO A 150 1.83 3.09 4.23
N LYS A 151 2.50 3.96 4.98
CA LYS A 151 3.05 3.68 6.31
C LYS A 151 2.46 4.61 7.36
N GLY A 152 2.47 4.15 8.59
CA GLY A 152 2.02 4.95 9.73
C GLY A 152 0.56 5.41 9.57
N ASP A 153 0.35 6.71 9.66
CA ASP A 153 -0.94 7.39 9.53
C ASP A 153 -1.43 7.52 8.08
N GLU A 154 -0.55 7.35 7.09
CA GLU A 154 -0.94 7.28 5.68
C GLU A 154 -1.94 6.13 5.40
N ASP A 155 -1.90 5.06 6.20
CA ASP A 155 -2.95 4.05 6.24
C ASP A 155 -4.08 4.46 7.20
N TYR A 156 -4.77 5.55 6.86
CA TYR A 156 -5.77 6.20 7.70
C TYR A 156 -6.96 5.30 8.11
N THR A 157 -7.22 4.23 7.39
CA THR A 157 -8.22 3.23 7.78
C THR A 157 -7.66 2.18 8.72
N TYR A 158 -6.36 2.15 8.95
CA TYR A 158 -5.68 1.13 9.77
C TYR A 158 -6.07 -0.30 9.38
N ASP A 159 -6.21 -0.57 8.08
CA ASP A 159 -6.57 -1.90 7.56
C ASP A 159 -5.35 -2.76 7.22
N ASN A 160 -4.16 -2.15 7.10
CA ASN A 160 -2.94 -2.85 6.76
C ASN A 160 -2.07 -3.07 7.98
N TYR A 161 -2.04 -4.31 8.44
CA TYR A 161 -1.19 -4.74 9.54
C TYR A 161 -0.01 -5.52 8.99
N PHE A 162 1.19 -4.95 9.12
CA PHE A 162 2.45 -5.59 8.79
C PHE A 162 3.55 -5.08 9.72
N ALA A 163 4.59 -5.86 9.93
CA ALA A 163 5.62 -5.56 10.93
C ALA A 163 6.35 -4.22 10.69
N GLY A 164 6.56 -3.87 9.42
CA GLY A 164 7.20 -2.63 9.01
C GLY A 164 6.29 -1.41 8.91
N ARG A 165 5.03 -1.48 9.34
CA ARG A 165 4.05 -0.40 9.16
C ARG A 165 4.51 0.94 9.73
N ASN A 166 5.11 0.94 10.92
CA ASN A 166 5.60 2.13 11.60
C ASN A 166 7.13 2.24 11.59
N ALA A 167 7.81 1.40 10.79
CA ALA A 167 9.27 1.38 10.73
C ALA A 167 9.76 2.23 9.54
N TYR A 168 10.48 3.29 9.82
CA TYR A 168 11.14 4.13 8.81
C TYR A 168 12.61 3.78 8.62
N ASN A 169 13.22 3.12 9.62
CA ASN A 169 14.62 2.69 9.64
C ASN A 169 14.74 1.19 9.95
N GLY A 170 15.88 0.59 9.61
CA GLY A 170 16.19 -0.80 9.88
C GLY A 170 15.51 -1.79 8.95
N PHE A 171 15.64 -3.08 9.23
CA PHE A 171 15.18 -4.17 8.36
C PHE A 171 13.67 -4.11 8.06
N PHE A 172 12.84 -3.94 9.08
CA PHE A 172 11.39 -3.92 8.88
C PHE A 172 10.89 -2.73 8.07
N SER A 173 11.67 -1.64 7.99
CA SER A 173 11.32 -0.50 7.12
C SER A 173 11.33 -0.87 5.63
N GLN A 174 11.99 -1.97 5.26
CA GLN A 174 12.04 -2.47 3.88
C GLN A 174 10.83 -3.33 3.50
N GLN A 175 9.92 -3.57 4.44
CA GLN A 175 8.70 -4.31 4.15
C GLN A 175 7.72 -3.48 3.32
N VAL A 176 7.24 -4.07 2.23
CA VAL A 176 6.24 -3.50 1.32
C VAL A 176 5.01 -4.39 1.24
N MET A 177 3.89 -3.82 0.84
CA MET A 177 2.64 -4.53 0.55
C MET A 177 2.17 -4.19 -0.85
N MET A 178 1.49 -5.13 -1.50
CA MET A 178 0.83 -4.91 -2.80
C MET A 178 -0.50 -4.17 -2.59
N ARG A 179 -0.40 -2.89 -2.28
CA ARG A 179 -1.53 -1.98 -2.13
C ARG A 179 -1.30 -0.74 -2.99
N ASP A 180 -2.37 -0.06 -3.38
CA ASP A 180 -2.35 1.09 -4.27
C ASP A 180 -1.44 0.84 -5.49
N GLY A 181 -0.41 1.63 -5.73
CA GLY A 181 0.51 1.45 -6.85
C GLY A 181 1.34 0.17 -6.84
N GLY A 182 1.60 -0.42 -5.66
CA GLY A 182 2.28 -1.72 -5.52
C GLY A 182 3.74 -1.75 -5.93
N PHE A 183 4.43 -0.60 -5.91
CA PHE A 183 5.86 -0.50 -6.19
C PHE A 183 6.69 -1.24 -5.16
N LYS A 184 7.78 -1.86 -5.62
CA LYS A 184 8.74 -2.57 -4.76
C LYS A 184 9.84 -1.65 -4.24
N VAL A 185 10.05 -0.49 -4.86
CA VAL A 185 10.93 0.56 -4.35
C VAL A 185 10.16 1.43 -3.36
N ARG A 186 10.79 1.78 -2.24
CA ARG A 186 10.19 2.63 -1.22
C ARG A 186 10.08 4.08 -1.70
N THR A 187 8.86 4.63 -1.72
CA THR A 187 8.62 6.05 -2.03
C THR A 187 8.73 6.94 -0.80
N ASP A 188 8.60 6.40 0.41
CA ASP A 188 8.71 7.13 1.68
C ASP A 188 10.12 7.67 1.98
N LEU A 189 11.13 7.23 1.20
CA LEU A 189 12.50 7.74 1.28
C LEU A 189 12.68 9.05 0.50
N LEU A 190 11.79 9.36 -0.41
CA LEU A 190 11.83 10.54 -1.26
C LEU A 190 11.06 11.70 -0.61
N SER A 191 11.08 12.86 -1.25
CA SER A 191 10.20 13.95 -0.82
C SER A 191 8.75 13.49 -0.84
N ASN A 192 7.93 14.03 0.04
CA ASN A 192 6.53 13.66 0.16
C ASN A 192 5.71 13.79 -1.15
N LYS A 193 6.23 14.52 -2.14
CA LYS A 193 5.55 14.75 -3.43
C LYS A 193 5.87 13.71 -4.50
N VAL A 194 6.77 12.76 -4.25
CA VAL A 194 7.17 11.77 -5.26
C VAL A 194 6.44 10.46 -5.05
N GLY A 195 5.60 10.10 -6.03
CA GLY A 195 4.85 8.84 -6.01
C GLY A 195 3.72 8.79 -4.99
N LYS A 196 3.28 9.95 -4.51
CA LYS A 196 2.12 10.15 -3.64
C LYS A 196 1.23 11.23 -4.24
N THR A 197 -0.07 11.17 -3.95
CA THR A 197 -1.04 12.14 -4.45
C THR A 197 -2.31 12.16 -3.60
N ASP A 198 -2.88 13.34 -3.44
CA ASP A 198 -4.21 13.54 -2.87
C ASP A 198 -5.30 13.68 -3.95
N ASP A 199 -4.97 13.51 -5.22
CA ASP A 199 -5.93 13.51 -6.32
C ASP A 199 -6.00 12.13 -6.99
N TRP A 200 -5.24 11.84 -8.05
CA TRP A 200 -5.34 10.57 -8.76
C TRP A 200 -4.00 9.86 -8.97
N LEU A 201 -4.06 8.55 -9.00
CA LEU A 201 -2.93 7.67 -9.22
C LEU A 201 -3.33 6.48 -10.08
N ALA A 202 -2.43 6.11 -11.01
CA ALA A 202 -2.55 4.89 -11.78
C ALA A 202 -1.23 4.11 -11.79
N ALA A 203 -1.32 2.79 -11.71
CA ALA A 203 -0.16 1.91 -11.72
C ALA A 203 -0.43 0.59 -12.43
N LEU A 204 0.65 0.02 -12.99
CA LEU A 204 0.69 -1.29 -13.64
C LEU A 204 1.87 -2.05 -13.09
N ASN A 205 1.62 -3.27 -12.61
CA ASN A 205 2.65 -4.16 -12.10
C ASN A 205 2.64 -5.46 -12.92
N LEU A 206 3.80 -5.85 -13.39
CA LEU A 206 4.04 -7.07 -14.15
C LEU A 206 5.01 -7.96 -13.39
N THR A 207 4.68 -9.23 -13.24
CA THR A 207 5.61 -10.22 -12.64
C THR A 207 5.61 -11.48 -13.49
N SER A 208 6.74 -11.81 -14.09
CA SER A 208 6.89 -12.95 -14.99
C SER A 208 7.79 -14.02 -14.39
N SER A 209 7.33 -15.27 -14.43
CA SER A 209 8.17 -16.42 -14.11
C SER A 209 9.27 -16.58 -15.15
N ILE A 210 10.52 -16.72 -14.72
CA ILE A 210 11.66 -17.03 -15.61
C ILE A 210 11.63 -18.50 -15.99
N HIS A 211 11.40 -19.37 -14.99
CA HIS A 211 11.30 -20.81 -15.18
C HIS A 211 10.27 -21.37 -14.20
N PRO A 212 9.45 -22.37 -14.58
CA PRO A 212 8.37 -22.89 -13.73
C PRO A 212 8.83 -23.46 -12.39
N ALA A 213 10.01 -24.10 -12.38
CA ALA A 213 10.58 -24.71 -11.16
C ALA A 213 11.45 -23.76 -10.34
N ALA A 214 11.80 -22.59 -10.87
CA ALA A 214 12.65 -21.62 -10.16
C ALA A 214 11.79 -20.64 -9.36
N PRO A 215 12.13 -20.35 -8.10
CA PRO A 215 11.41 -19.36 -7.30
C PRO A 215 11.74 -17.91 -7.69
N VAL A 216 12.44 -17.71 -8.81
CA VAL A 216 12.89 -16.42 -9.31
C VAL A 216 12.00 -15.93 -10.44
N LYS A 217 11.54 -14.68 -10.31
CA LYS A 217 10.69 -14.00 -11.28
C LYS A 217 11.30 -12.66 -11.65
N LEU A 218 10.91 -12.11 -12.80
CA LEU A 218 11.17 -10.73 -13.18
C LEU A 218 9.96 -9.88 -12.78
N PHE A 219 10.20 -8.68 -12.29
CA PHE A 219 9.13 -7.72 -12.08
C PHE A 219 9.41 -6.40 -12.79
N LEU A 220 8.34 -5.71 -13.17
CA LEU A 220 8.33 -4.36 -13.70
C LEU A 220 7.10 -3.63 -13.14
N ASP A 221 7.32 -2.49 -12.50
CA ASP A 221 6.27 -1.60 -12.02
C ASP A 221 6.34 -0.27 -12.79
N LEU A 222 5.19 0.20 -13.22
CA LEU A 222 5.00 1.49 -13.89
C LEU A 222 3.92 2.26 -13.14
N GLY A 223 4.10 3.55 -12.92
CA GLY A 223 3.13 4.37 -12.20
C GLY A 223 3.17 5.84 -12.58
N THR A 224 2.01 6.46 -12.49
CA THR A 224 1.81 7.89 -12.74
C THR A 224 0.82 8.46 -11.72
N TYR A 225 0.91 9.75 -11.45
CA TYR A 225 0.16 10.41 -10.38
C TYR A 225 0.03 11.92 -10.68
N ASP A 226 -0.94 12.58 -10.10
CA ASP A 226 -1.32 13.95 -10.44
C ASP A 226 -0.16 14.95 -10.36
N GLU A 227 0.61 14.96 -9.27
CA GLU A 227 1.70 15.93 -9.06
C GLU A 227 2.80 15.82 -10.13
N GLY A 228 2.97 14.66 -10.75
CA GLY A 228 3.89 14.50 -11.88
C GLY A 228 3.46 15.25 -13.15
N TRP A 229 2.19 15.62 -13.26
CA TRP A 229 1.62 16.35 -14.41
C TRP A 229 1.44 17.84 -14.15
N GLN A 230 1.60 18.29 -12.93
CA GLN A 230 1.57 19.70 -12.58
C GLN A 230 2.88 20.37 -13.05
N GLU A 231 2.78 21.42 -13.84
CA GLU A 231 3.95 22.09 -14.48
C GLU A 231 4.95 22.64 -13.46
N GLU A 232 4.44 23.12 -12.33
CA GLU A 232 5.27 23.74 -11.27
C GLU A 232 5.94 22.70 -10.35
N SER A 233 5.56 21.41 -10.42
CA SER A 233 6.03 20.40 -9.47
C SER A 233 7.49 19.99 -9.68
N GLY A 234 7.98 20.07 -10.91
CA GLY A 234 9.29 19.53 -11.29
C GLY A 234 9.44 18.02 -11.10
N GLN A 235 8.34 17.30 -10.85
CA GLN A 235 8.32 15.88 -10.59
C GLN A 235 8.22 15.06 -11.88
N PRO A 236 8.72 13.81 -11.90
CA PRO A 236 8.60 12.96 -13.08
C PRO A 236 7.15 12.51 -13.28
N LYS A 237 6.65 12.63 -14.51
CA LYS A 237 5.30 12.19 -14.91
C LYS A 237 5.10 10.68 -14.79
N LEU A 238 6.16 9.91 -15.03
CA LEU A 238 6.16 8.46 -14.97
C LEU A 238 7.29 7.98 -14.06
N LEU A 239 6.94 7.14 -13.12
CA LEU A 239 7.89 6.39 -12.30
C LEU A 239 7.89 4.92 -12.72
N TYR A 240 9.03 4.29 -12.57
CA TYR A 240 9.20 2.86 -12.83
C TYR A 240 10.26 2.26 -11.92
N ASP A 241 10.09 0.98 -11.63
CA ASP A 241 11.11 0.11 -11.07
C ASP A 241 10.99 -1.29 -11.66
N ALA A 242 12.13 -1.96 -11.80
CA ALA A 242 12.21 -3.30 -12.34
C ALA A 242 13.37 -4.08 -11.71
N GLY A 243 13.25 -5.39 -11.63
CA GLY A 243 14.28 -6.20 -11.02
C GLY A 243 13.89 -7.68 -10.90
N LEU A 244 14.52 -8.33 -9.92
CA LEU A 244 14.28 -9.73 -9.59
C LEU A 244 13.41 -9.85 -8.35
N GLN A 245 12.49 -10.80 -8.39
CA GLN A 245 11.68 -11.23 -7.25
C GLN A 245 12.03 -12.68 -6.93
N LEU A 246 12.40 -12.94 -5.69
CA LEU A 246 12.55 -14.27 -5.14
C LEU A 246 11.30 -14.62 -4.32
N SER A 247 10.54 -15.62 -4.76
CA SER A 247 9.30 -16.07 -4.11
C SER A 247 9.56 -17.33 -3.31
N LEU A 248 9.39 -17.23 -1.98
CA LEU A 248 9.65 -18.33 -1.05
C LEU A 248 8.35 -18.82 -0.41
N PHE A 249 8.36 -20.08 0.07
CA PHE A 249 7.25 -20.67 0.81
C PHE A 249 5.89 -20.53 0.10
N LYS A 250 5.85 -20.87 -1.20
CA LYS A 250 4.65 -20.71 -2.05
C LYS A 250 4.13 -19.25 -2.08
N GLU A 251 5.05 -18.32 -2.26
CA GLU A 251 4.78 -16.87 -2.35
C GLU A 251 4.25 -16.22 -1.05
N ILE A 252 4.44 -16.87 0.09
CA ILE A 252 4.17 -16.23 1.38
C ILE A 252 5.18 -15.11 1.63
N VAL A 253 6.46 -15.37 1.33
CA VAL A 253 7.53 -14.39 1.45
C VAL A 253 8.08 -14.09 0.07
N ASN A 254 8.10 -12.83 -0.30
CA ASN A 254 8.72 -12.36 -1.53
C ASN A 254 9.82 -11.35 -1.19
N VAL A 255 10.98 -11.53 -1.79
CA VAL A 255 12.12 -10.61 -1.68
C VAL A 255 12.31 -9.95 -3.04
N TYR A 256 12.39 -8.63 -3.06
CA TYR A 256 12.52 -7.84 -4.29
C TYR A 256 13.88 -7.16 -4.34
N VAL A 257 14.57 -7.35 -5.46
CA VAL A 257 15.89 -6.76 -5.73
C VAL A 257 15.73 -5.80 -6.91
N PRO A 258 15.44 -4.50 -6.67
CA PRO A 258 15.33 -3.51 -7.73
C PRO A 258 16.69 -3.30 -8.40
N LEU A 259 16.75 -3.46 -9.73
CA LEU A 259 17.95 -3.30 -10.53
C LEU A 259 17.91 -2.04 -11.39
N VAL A 260 16.73 -1.72 -11.92
CA VAL A 260 16.47 -0.56 -12.77
C VAL A 260 15.33 0.24 -12.18
N TYR A 261 15.48 1.55 -12.08
CA TYR A 261 14.47 2.44 -11.51
C TYR A 261 14.62 3.87 -12.01
N SER A 262 13.58 4.67 -11.87
CA SER A 262 13.52 6.07 -12.29
C SER A 262 14.66 6.91 -11.72
N LYS A 263 15.02 7.97 -12.46
CA LYS A 263 16.14 8.86 -12.14
C LYS A 263 16.05 9.44 -10.71
N VAL A 264 14.85 9.72 -10.21
CA VAL A 264 14.64 10.28 -8.88
C VAL A 264 15.14 9.33 -7.77
N TYR A 265 14.86 8.03 -7.88
CA TYR A 265 15.39 7.03 -6.96
C TYR A 265 16.89 6.87 -7.07
N ARG A 266 17.41 6.90 -8.31
CA ARG A 266 18.85 6.82 -8.57
C ARG A 266 19.59 7.99 -7.93
N ASN A 267 19.06 9.20 -8.04
CA ASN A 267 19.65 10.39 -7.45
C ASN A 267 19.64 10.30 -5.92
N TYR A 268 18.51 9.91 -5.32
CA TYR A 268 18.41 9.70 -3.89
C TYR A 268 19.46 8.70 -3.39
N TYR A 269 19.56 7.54 -4.03
CA TYR A 269 20.54 6.52 -3.62
C TYR A 269 21.99 6.94 -3.80
N LYS A 270 22.29 7.85 -4.72
CA LYS A 270 23.63 8.41 -4.90
C LYS A 270 23.96 9.50 -3.87
N SER A 271 22.98 10.29 -3.48
CA SER A 271 23.17 11.41 -2.54
C SER A 271 23.16 11.00 -1.08
N THR A 272 22.63 9.82 -0.75
CA THR A 272 22.52 9.35 0.64
C THR A 272 23.81 8.65 1.06
N PRO A 273 24.60 9.23 1.99
CA PRO A 273 25.81 8.60 2.50
C PRO A 273 25.50 7.24 3.15
N GLY A 274 26.35 6.24 2.88
CA GLY A 274 26.21 4.91 3.49
C GLY A 274 25.06 4.03 2.92
N ASN A 275 24.40 4.48 1.86
CA ASN A 275 23.36 3.68 1.19
C ASN A 275 23.96 2.44 0.50
N LYS A 276 23.92 1.32 1.22
CA LYS A 276 24.40 0.03 0.74
C LYS A 276 23.34 -0.62 -0.17
N PHE A 277 23.75 -1.45 -1.11
CA PHE A 277 22.87 -2.20 -2.00
C PHE A 277 21.76 -2.95 -1.24
N LEU A 278 22.09 -3.57 -0.10
CA LEU A 278 21.14 -4.30 0.75
C LEU A 278 19.97 -3.43 1.27
N GLN A 279 20.15 -2.13 1.40
CA GLN A 279 19.10 -1.21 1.85
C GLN A 279 18.06 -0.91 0.77
N ARG A 280 18.34 -1.27 -0.48
CA ARG A 280 17.42 -1.14 -1.61
C ARG A 280 16.53 -2.36 -1.78
N ILE A 281 16.91 -3.48 -1.16
CA ILE A 281 16.12 -4.70 -1.19
C ILE A 281 14.88 -4.49 -0.33
N SER A 282 13.71 -4.80 -0.88
CA SER A 282 12.46 -4.81 -0.14
C SER A 282 11.90 -6.23 -0.07
N PHE A 283 10.95 -6.43 0.82
CA PHE A 283 10.31 -7.73 0.96
C PHE A 283 8.82 -7.57 1.31
N SER A 284 8.03 -8.58 1.00
CA SER A 284 6.65 -8.67 1.44
C SER A 284 6.38 -10.01 2.12
N ILE A 285 5.45 -9.99 3.09
CA ILE A 285 4.97 -11.20 3.76
C ILE A 285 3.45 -11.21 3.65
N ASP A 286 2.91 -12.21 2.97
CA ASP A 286 1.48 -12.42 2.83
C ASP A 286 0.98 -13.48 3.81
N ILE A 287 0.63 -13.04 5.00
CA ILE A 287 0.14 -13.92 6.07
C ILE A 287 -1.22 -14.56 5.73
N GLN A 288 -1.98 -14.00 4.77
CA GLN A 288 -3.26 -14.57 4.35
C GLN A 288 -3.09 -15.88 3.57
N LYS A 289 -1.92 -16.09 2.97
CA LYS A 289 -1.56 -17.34 2.30
C LYS A 289 -1.14 -18.44 3.28
N ILE A 290 -0.93 -18.12 4.56
CA ILE A 290 -0.56 -19.11 5.59
C ILE A 290 -1.78 -19.98 5.94
N ASN A 291 -1.70 -21.24 5.63
CA ASN A 291 -2.74 -22.20 6.02
C ASN A 291 -2.41 -22.83 7.38
N PHE A 292 -2.88 -22.21 8.45
CA PHE A 292 -2.63 -22.66 9.82
C PHE A 292 -3.12 -24.09 10.09
N LYS A 293 -4.13 -24.58 9.37
CA LYS A 293 -4.61 -25.97 9.52
C LYS A 293 -3.60 -27.01 9.04
N LYS A 294 -2.66 -26.64 8.15
CA LYS A 294 -1.60 -27.52 7.66
C LYS A 294 -0.30 -27.43 8.48
N ILE A 295 -0.19 -26.45 9.37
CA ILE A 295 0.98 -26.26 10.25
C ILE A 295 0.88 -27.16 11.49
N ASN A 296 -0.34 -27.53 11.89
CA ASN A 296 -0.63 -28.27 13.10
C ASN A 296 0.02 -29.68 13.22
N PRO A 297 0.36 -30.43 12.14
CA PRO A 297 1.07 -31.71 12.30
C PRO A 297 2.57 -31.57 12.57
N LEU A 298 3.13 -30.36 12.54
CA LEU A 298 4.57 -30.11 12.73
C LEU A 298 4.92 -29.55 14.12
N LEU A 299 3.91 -29.29 14.95
CA LEU A 299 4.10 -28.88 16.34
C LEU A 299 3.87 -30.12 17.22
N PRO A 300 4.92 -30.72 17.81
CA PRO A 300 4.74 -31.76 18.82
C PRO A 300 4.26 -31.07 20.08
N PHE A 301 2.99 -31.27 20.46
CA PHE A 301 2.48 -31.10 21.78
C PHE A 301 2.12 -32.46 22.36
#